data_f1f5c72ffbe0fc567f35e54834fa514d
#
_entry.id   f1f5c72ffbe0fc567f35e54834fa514d
#
_cell.length_a   1.000
_cell.length_b   1.000
_cell.length_c   1.000
_cell.angle_alpha   90.00
_cell.angle_beta   90.00
_cell.angle_gamma   90.00
#
_symmetry.space_group_name_H-M   'P 1'
#
loop_
_entity.id
_entity.type
_entity.pdbx_description
1 polymer ?
#
loop_
_entity_poly.entity_id
_entity_poly.type
_entity_poly.pdbx_seq_one_letter_code
_entity_poly.pdbx_strand_id
1 'polypeptide(L)'
;MNIRLATPADIPAIMDVLEAAKVIMRRSGNTNQWVGGYPSTDAIEKDLSRDAGYVLTEKERVVGYFAFLPSPEPTYSLIVGGQWLDDVRPYHVIHRIASYPEVHGVFKTIMDFAFAADPNIRIDTHKDNQIMQHNILKHGFTYCGIIYLESGDERLAYQRIAD
;
A
#
# COMPACT_ATOMS: atom_id res chain seq x y z
N MET A 1 -5.01 17.34 5.83
CA MET A 1 -5.15 16.18 4.93
C MET A 1 -6.20 15.24 5.48
N ASN A 2 -7.18 14.89 4.68
CA ASN A 2 -8.29 14.02 5.08
C ASN A 2 -8.25 12.71 4.30
N ILE A 3 -8.84 11.65 4.88
CA ILE A 3 -9.00 10.35 4.23
C ILE A 3 -10.50 10.06 4.14
N ARG A 4 -10.95 9.62 2.96
CA ARG A 4 -12.31 9.13 2.74
C ARG A 4 -12.34 7.98 1.74
N LEU A 5 -13.43 7.23 1.72
CA LEU A 5 -13.64 6.22 0.68
C LEU A 5 -13.64 6.88 -0.70
N ALA A 6 -12.97 6.23 -1.63
CA ALA A 6 -12.98 6.64 -3.03
C ALA A 6 -14.32 6.28 -3.68
N THR A 7 -14.74 7.09 -4.62
CA THR A 7 -15.93 6.85 -5.45
C THR A 7 -15.50 6.71 -6.91
N PRO A 8 -16.36 6.16 -7.79
CA PRO A 8 -16.03 6.09 -9.22
C PRO A 8 -15.66 7.43 -9.85
N ALA A 9 -16.21 8.52 -9.35
CA ALA A 9 -15.87 9.86 -9.84
C ALA A 9 -14.42 10.26 -9.52
N ASP A 10 -13.78 9.63 -8.55
CA ASP A 10 -12.39 9.90 -8.16
C ASP A 10 -11.37 9.19 -9.07
N ILE A 11 -11.79 8.22 -9.87
CA ILE A 11 -10.87 7.37 -10.64
C ILE A 11 -9.91 8.18 -11.52
N PRO A 12 -10.38 9.17 -12.31
CA PRO A 12 -9.42 9.97 -13.09
C PRO A 12 -8.34 10.64 -12.25
N ALA A 13 -8.70 11.23 -11.12
CA ALA A 13 -7.76 11.87 -10.20
C ALA A 13 -6.81 10.86 -9.55
N ILE A 14 -7.31 9.67 -9.20
CA ILE A 14 -6.48 8.59 -8.66
C ILE A 14 -5.45 8.15 -9.70
N MET A 15 -5.86 7.99 -10.96
CA MET A 15 -4.93 7.57 -12.03
C MET A 15 -3.84 8.61 -12.24
N ASP A 16 -4.13 9.90 -12.12
CA ASP A 16 -3.12 10.97 -12.20
C ASP A 16 -2.10 10.85 -11.05
N VAL A 17 -2.56 10.59 -9.84
CA VAL A 17 -1.69 10.37 -8.67
C VAL A 17 -0.79 9.15 -8.89
N LEU A 18 -1.35 8.05 -9.40
CA LEU A 18 -0.58 6.83 -9.68
C LEU A 18 0.51 7.06 -10.73
N GLU A 19 0.20 7.81 -11.79
CA GLU A 19 1.20 8.14 -12.80
C GLU A 19 2.34 9.00 -12.24
N ALA A 20 2.02 9.98 -11.41
CA ALA A 20 3.03 10.78 -10.72
C ALA A 20 3.91 9.92 -9.82
N ALA A 21 3.32 8.99 -9.08
CA ALA A 21 4.06 8.07 -8.22
C ALA A 21 4.99 7.15 -9.03
N LYS A 22 4.55 6.66 -10.18
CA LYS A 22 5.39 5.83 -11.08
C LYS A 22 6.62 6.58 -11.55
N VAL A 23 6.52 7.88 -11.84
CA VAL A 23 7.65 8.72 -12.24
C VAL A 23 8.69 8.76 -11.12
N ILE A 24 8.26 8.97 -9.88
CA ILE A 24 9.15 9.01 -8.72
C ILE A 24 9.81 7.64 -8.48
N MET A 25 9.05 6.56 -8.59
CA MET A 25 9.57 5.21 -8.44
C MET A 25 10.72 4.96 -9.43
N ARG A 26 10.50 5.28 -10.71
CA ARG A 26 11.53 5.11 -11.75
C ARG A 26 12.77 5.96 -11.47
N ARG A 27 12.60 7.20 -11.06
CA ARG A 27 13.72 8.11 -10.72
C ARG A 27 14.54 7.64 -9.53
N SER A 28 13.92 6.95 -8.59
CA SER A 28 14.59 6.43 -7.38
C SER A 28 15.16 5.03 -7.56
N GLY A 29 15.15 4.47 -8.77
CA GLY A 29 15.69 3.14 -9.06
C GLY A 29 14.71 2.00 -8.85
N ASN A 30 13.46 2.29 -8.49
CA ASN A 30 12.40 1.29 -8.34
C ASN A 30 11.62 1.16 -9.65
N THR A 31 12.17 0.40 -10.59
CA THR A 31 11.63 0.27 -11.95
C THR A 31 10.81 -1.00 -12.18
N ASN A 32 10.79 -1.92 -11.19
CA ASN A 32 10.23 -3.26 -11.36
C ASN A 32 9.00 -3.55 -10.50
N GLN A 33 8.59 -2.65 -9.63
CA GLN A 33 7.44 -2.89 -8.76
C GLN A 33 6.10 -2.71 -9.49
N TRP A 34 5.93 -1.59 -10.18
CA TRP A 34 4.72 -1.27 -10.94
C TRP A 34 5.06 -1.25 -12.43
N VAL A 35 4.87 -2.38 -13.09
CA VAL A 35 5.20 -2.60 -14.49
C VAL A 35 3.97 -3.01 -15.28
N GLY A 36 4.04 -2.92 -16.62
CA GLY A 36 3.00 -3.39 -17.51
C GLY A 36 1.67 -2.66 -17.36
N GLY A 37 1.71 -1.35 -17.03
CA GLY A 37 0.50 -0.56 -16.84
C GLY A 37 -0.19 -0.73 -15.49
N TYR A 38 0.41 -1.50 -14.58
CA TYR A 38 -0.13 -1.69 -13.23
C TYR A 38 0.32 -0.55 -12.30
N PRO A 39 -0.49 -0.05 -11.36
CA PRO A 39 -1.91 -0.35 -11.23
C PRO A 39 -2.72 0.27 -12.38
N SER A 40 -3.65 -0.52 -12.91
CA SER A 40 -4.56 -0.07 -13.96
C SER A 40 -5.88 0.41 -13.36
N THR A 41 -6.71 1.02 -14.20
CA THR A 41 -8.08 1.38 -13.83
C THR A 41 -8.84 0.17 -13.26
N ASP A 42 -8.64 -1.03 -13.83
CA ASP A 42 -9.29 -2.25 -13.36
C ASP A 42 -8.93 -2.58 -11.90
N ALA A 43 -7.66 -2.41 -11.53
CA ALA A 43 -7.22 -2.64 -10.14
C ALA A 43 -7.92 -1.68 -9.18
N ILE A 44 -8.05 -0.42 -9.57
CA ILE A 44 -8.71 0.59 -8.74
C ILE A 44 -10.22 0.32 -8.65
N GLU A 45 -10.87 0.00 -9.76
CA GLU A 45 -12.30 -0.37 -9.76
C GLU A 45 -12.56 -1.57 -8.86
N LYS A 46 -11.67 -2.56 -8.85
CA LYS A 46 -11.77 -3.72 -7.97
C LYS A 46 -11.66 -3.31 -6.49
N ASP A 47 -10.73 -2.43 -6.14
CA ASP A 47 -10.63 -1.90 -4.77
C ASP A 47 -11.93 -1.19 -4.36
N LEU A 48 -12.47 -0.34 -5.23
CA LEU A 48 -13.70 0.38 -4.95
C LEU A 48 -14.90 -0.56 -4.78
N SER A 49 -14.96 -1.62 -5.58
CA SER A 49 -16.06 -2.61 -5.49
C SER A 49 -16.06 -3.37 -4.15
N ARG A 50 -14.93 -3.38 -3.46
CA ARG A 50 -14.76 -4.03 -2.16
C ARG A 50 -14.82 -3.03 -1.00
N ASP A 51 -15.16 -1.77 -1.25
CA ASP A 51 -15.10 -0.66 -0.28
C ASP A 51 -13.72 -0.55 0.37
N ALA A 52 -12.67 -0.77 -0.41
CA ALA A 52 -11.30 -0.83 0.07
C ALA A 52 -10.38 0.25 -0.53
N GLY A 53 -10.85 1.05 -1.46
CA GLY A 53 -10.09 2.17 -2.02
C GLY A 53 -10.35 3.46 -1.24
N TYR A 54 -9.26 4.12 -0.84
CA TYR A 54 -9.32 5.38 -0.08
C TYR A 54 -8.49 6.46 -0.76
N VAL A 55 -8.98 7.68 -0.74
CA VAL A 55 -8.23 8.84 -1.21
C VAL A 55 -7.83 9.73 -0.05
N LEU A 56 -6.67 10.33 -0.18
CA LEU A 56 -6.23 11.43 0.67
C LEU A 56 -6.54 12.74 -0.06
N THR A 57 -7.13 13.69 0.64
CA THR A 57 -7.52 14.97 0.06
C THR A 57 -6.92 16.14 0.82
N GLU A 58 -6.55 17.18 0.08
CA GLU A 58 -6.23 18.50 0.61
C GLU A 58 -7.09 19.53 -0.10
N LYS A 59 -7.88 20.31 0.65
CA LYS A 59 -8.79 21.30 0.07
C LYS A 59 -9.67 20.69 -1.03
N GLU A 60 -10.23 19.51 -0.75
CA GLU A 60 -11.08 18.73 -1.66
C GLU A 60 -10.36 18.13 -2.89
N ARG A 61 -9.09 18.44 -3.10
CA ARG A 61 -8.29 17.84 -4.18
C ARG A 61 -7.76 16.49 -3.74
N VAL A 62 -7.89 15.49 -4.60
CA VAL A 62 -7.28 14.17 -4.38
C VAL A 62 -5.77 14.30 -4.56
N VAL A 63 -5.00 13.98 -3.52
CA VAL A 63 -3.54 14.10 -3.52
C VAL A 63 -2.84 12.77 -3.26
N GLY A 64 -3.58 11.74 -2.88
CA GLY A 64 -3.04 10.41 -2.63
C GLY A 64 -4.08 9.34 -2.69
N TYR A 65 -3.62 8.09 -2.72
CA TYR A 65 -4.47 6.91 -2.77
C TYR A 65 -3.82 5.76 -2.02
N PHE A 66 -4.63 4.89 -1.44
CA PHE A 66 -4.20 3.59 -0.95
C PHE A 66 -5.38 2.63 -0.91
N ALA A 67 -5.07 1.33 -0.96
CA ALA A 67 -6.06 0.28 -0.71
C ALA A 67 -5.87 -0.26 0.70
N PHE A 68 -6.97 -0.50 1.39
CA PHE A 68 -7.00 -1.02 2.75
C PHE A 68 -8.00 -2.17 2.80
N LEU A 69 -7.48 -3.40 2.89
CA LEU A 69 -8.25 -4.62 2.68
C LEU A 69 -8.21 -5.51 3.91
N PRO A 70 -9.35 -6.13 4.29
CA PRO A 70 -9.34 -7.13 5.36
C PRO A 70 -8.67 -8.43 4.89
N SER A 71 -8.09 -9.16 5.85
CA SER A 71 -7.58 -10.51 5.60
C SER A 71 -8.69 -11.48 5.18
N PRO A 72 -8.37 -12.59 4.49
CA PRO A 72 -7.04 -13.03 4.11
C PRO A 72 -6.54 -12.37 2.82
N GLU A 73 -5.22 -12.22 2.71
CA GLU A 73 -4.56 -11.87 1.46
C GLU A 73 -3.93 -13.15 0.89
N PRO A 74 -4.40 -13.65 -0.26
CA PRO A 74 -3.94 -14.95 -0.79
C PRO A 74 -2.42 -15.05 -0.96
N THR A 75 -1.75 -13.98 -1.37
CA THR A 75 -0.29 -13.98 -1.56
C THR A 75 0.48 -14.02 -0.25
N TYR A 76 -0.18 -13.84 0.88
CA TYR A 76 0.45 -13.88 2.21
C TYR A 76 0.36 -15.26 2.88
N SER A 77 -0.27 -16.24 2.23
CA SER A 77 -0.40 -17.61 2.78
C SER A 77 0.93 -18.37 2.79
N LEU A 78 1.84 -18.05 1.87
CA LEU A 78 3.18 -18.61 1.81
C LEU A 78 4.20 -17.49 2.05
N ILE A 79 5.01 -17.66 3.10
CA ILE A 79 6.13 -16.76 3.38
C ILE A 79 7.39 -17.60 3.56
N VAL A 80 8.50 -17.17 2.98
CA VAL A 80 9.79 -17.86 3.05
C VAL A 80 10.87 -16.96 3.63
N GLY A 81 11.92 -17.56 4.16
CA GLY A 81 13.03 -16.82 4.75
C GLY A 81 12.68 -16.11 6.06
N GLY A 82 11.60 -16.50 6.68
CA GLY A 82 11.12 -15.93 7.93
C GLY A 82 9.72 -16.39 8.24
N GLN A 83 9.01 -15.60 9.05
CA GLN A 83 7.64 -15.93 9.45
C GLN A 83 6.90 -14.65 9.87
N TRP A 84 5.58 -14.67 9.75
CA TRP A 84 4.74 -13.60 10.28
C TRP A 84 4.88 -13.52 11.80
N LEU A 85 4.69 -12.33 12.36
CA LEU A 85 4.70 -12.12 13.82
C LEU A 85 3.56 -12.87 14.49
N ASP A 86 2.39 -12.87 13.84
CA ASP A 86 1.19 -13.59 14.26
C ASP A 86 0.45 -14.01 12.99
N ASP A 87 0.33 -15.31 12.80
CA ASP A 87 -0.34 -15.87 11.62
C ASP A 87 -1.73 -16.41 11.93
N VAL A 88 -2.27 -16.10 13.10
CA VAL A 88 -3.57 -16.61 13.56
C VAL A 88 -4.65 -15.52 13.53
N ARG A 89 -4.34 -14.34 14.09
CA ARG A 89 -5.31 -13.24 14.17
C ARG A 89 -5.62 -12.65 12.80
N PRO A 90 -6.86 -12.19 12.57
CA PRO A 90 -7.16 -11.36 11.40
C PRO A 90 -6.25 -10.13 11.34
N TYR A 91 -6.04 -9.64 10.14
CA TYR A 91 -5.22 -8.47 9.88
C TYR A 91 -5.84 -7.64 8.75
N HIS A 92 -5.38 -6.42 8.58
CA HIS A 92 -5.63 -5.65 7.37
C HIS A 92 -4.33 -5.48 6.59
N VAL A 93 -4.49 -5.27 5.29
CA VAL A 93 -3.38 -5.09 4.35
C VAL A 93 -3.49 -3.71 3.72
N ILE A 94 -2.35 -3.05 3.58
CA ILE A 94 -2.26 -1.80 2.83
C ILE A 94 -1.55 -2.09 1.51
N HIS A 95 -2.20 -1.72 0.40
CA HIS A 95 -1.67 -1.87 -0.96
C HIS A 95 -1.74 -0.56 -1.72
N ARG A 96 -0.91 -0.43 -2.73
CA ARG A 96 -0.99 0.63 -3.74
C ARG A 96 -0.96 2.05 -3.15
N ILE A 97 -0.03 2.29 -2.23
CA ILE A 97 0.18 3.63 -1.67
C ILE A 97 0.79 4.53 -2.75
N ALA A 98 0.17 5.65 -3.02
CA ALA A 98 0.66 6.65 -3.95
C ALA A 98 0.29 8.06 -3.49
N SER A 99 1.13 9.03 -3.81
CA SER A 99 0.84 10.45 -3.59
C SER A 99 1.65 11.32 -4.53
N TYR A 100 1.24 12.56 -4.69
CA TYR A 100 2.09 13.55 -5.34
C TYR A 100 3.32 13.83 -4.48
N PRO A 101 4.49 14.05 -5.11
CA PRO A 101 5.76 14.18 -4.36
C PRO A 101 5.83 15.42 -3.46
N GLU A 102 5.07 16.45 -3.78
CA GLU A 102 5.04 17.70 -2.98
C GLU A 102 4.18 17.58 -1.71
N VAL A 103 3.41 16.50 -1.57
CA VAL A 103 2.55 16.29 -0.40
C VAL A 103 3.34 15.52 0.67
N HIS A 104 3.46 16.11 1.85
CA HIS A 104 4.21 15.54 2.96
C HIS A 104 3.29 14.88 3.99
N GLY A 105 3.83 13.90 4.73
CA GLY A 105 3.12 13.27 5.84
C GLY A 105 2.09 12.23 5.40
N VAL A 106 2.10 11.81 4.14
CA VAL A 106 1.14 10.86 3.59
C VAL A 106 1.24 9.51 4.30
N PHE A 107 2.43 8.95 4.42
CA PHE A 107 2.61 7.63 5.03
C PHE A 107 2.13 7.62 6.48
N LYS A 108 2.51 8.63 7.25
CA LYS A 108 2.06 8.77 8.64
C LYS A 108 0.54 8.86 8.74
N THR A 109 -0.07 9.66 7.88
CA THR A 109 -1.54 9.83 7.86
C THR A 109 -2.24 8.50 7.57
N ILE A 110 -1.73 7.73 6.61
CA ILE A 110 -2.26 6.39 6.30
C ILE A 110 -2.09 5.45 7.49
N MET A 111 -0.91 5.46 8.15
CA MET A 111 -0.68 4.59 9.31
C MET A 111 -1.59 4.94 10.48
N ASP A 112 -1.79 6.22 10.76
CA ASP A 112 -2.71 6.66 11.83
C ASP A 112 -4.14 6.16 11.54
N PHE A 113 -4.59 6.26 10.30
CA PHE A 113 -5.89 5.73 9.87
C PHE A 113 -5.97 4.21 10.05
N ALA A 114 -4.97 3.49 9.54
CA ALA A 114 -4.97 2.03 9.53
C ALA A 114 -4.95 1.45 10.96
N PHE A 115 -4.09 1.98 11.82
CA PHE A 115 -3.96 1.49 13.20
C PHE A 115 -5.11 1.93 14.10
N ALA A 116 -5.87 2.95 13.73
CA ALA A 116 -7.13 3.26 14.39
C ALA A 116 -8.22 2.22 14.06
N ALA A 117 -8.14 1.58 12.89
CA ALA A 117 -9.10 0.59 12.44
C ALA A 117 -8.75 -0.83 12.88
N ASP A 118 -7.46 -1.19 12.87
CA ASP A 118 -6.99 -2.54 13.19
C ASP A 118 -5.57 -2.45 13.78
N PRO A 119 -5.32 -3.05 14.95
CA PRO A 119 -3.96 -3.05 15.50
C PRO A 119 -2.99 -3.98 14.78
N ASN A 120 -3.47 -4.85 13.89
CA ASN A 120 -2.66 -5.86 13.18
C ASN A 120 -2.64 -5.55 11.68
N ILE A 121 -1.52 -5.01 11.21
CA ILE A 121 -1.37 -4.55 9.82
C ILE A 121 -0.20 -5.26 9.16
N ARG A 122 -0.41 -5.73 7.93
CA ARG A 122 0.62 -6.29 7.04
C ARG A 122 0.80 -5.40 5.82
N ILE A 123 2.03 -5.32 5.33
CA ILE A 123 2.39 -4.54 4.15
C ILE A 123 3.55 -5.22 3.44
N ASP A 124 3.65 -5.06 2.14
CA ASP A 124 4.78 -5.55 1.37
C ASP A 124 5.27 -4.49 0.40
N THR A 125 6.52 -4.62 -0.05
CA THR A 125 7.11 -3.74 -1.05
C THR A 125 8.21 -4.45 -1.82
N HIS A 126 8.55 -3.91 -2.98
CA HIS A 126 9.64 -4.42 -3.81
C HIS A 126 11.01 -4.09 -3.17
N LYS A 127 11.98 -4.99 -3.35
CA LYS A 127 13.35 -4.81 -2.83
C LYS A 127 14.04 -3.54 -3.36
N ASP A 128 13.64 -3.05 -4.52
CA ASP A 128 14.20 -1.83 -5.11
C ASP A 128 13.55 -0.55 -4.57
N ASN A 129 12.45 -0.68 -3.83
CA ASN A 129 11.76 0.46 -3.25
C ASN A 129 12.35 0.82 -1.88
N GLN A 130 13.52 1.45 -1.89
CA GLN A 130 14.22 1.81 -0.66
C GLN A 130 13.48 2.86 0.15
N ILE A 131 12.80 3.78 -0.51
CA ILE A 131 12.00 4.82 0.16
C ILE A 131 10.90 4.18 1.00
N MET A 132 10.15 3.25 0.42
CA MET A 132 9.06 2.56 1.12
C MET A 132 9.59 1.67 2.25
N GLN A 133 10.68 0.93 2.01
CA GLN A 133 11.30 0.12 3.06
C GLN A 133 11.70 0.97 4.26
N HIS A 134 12.28 2.14 4.03
CA HIS A 134 12.65 3.06 5.08
C HIS A 134 11.42 3.53 5.87
N ASN A 135 10.37 3.93 5.18
CA ASN A 135 9.13 4.39 5.80
C ASN A 135 8.46 3.30 6.64
N ILE A 136 8.41 2.08 6.11
CA ILE A 136 7.83 0.93 6.81
C ILE A 136 8.57 0.66 8.12
N LEU A 137 9.90 0.56 8.05
CA LEU A 137 10.72 0.29 9.25
C LEU A 137 10.66 1.44 10.26
N LYS A 138 10.67 2.68 9.77
CA LYS A 138 10.57 3.88 10.63
C LYS A 138 9.26 3.90 11.42
N HIS A 139 8.18 3.32 10.87
CA HIS A 139 6.88 3.27 11.53
C HIS A 139 6.66 1.99 12.36
N GLY A 140 7.73 1.29 12.68
CA GLY A 140 7.69 0.23 13.67
C GLY A 140 7.30 -1.15 13.13
N PHE A 141 7.26 -1.33 11.82
CA PHE A 141 7.03 -2.65 11.24
C PHE A 141 8.28 -3.51 11.37
N THR A 142 8.05 -4.82 11.48
CA THR A 142 9.11 -5.84 11.51
C THR A 142 9.15 -6.54 10.16
N TYR A 143 10.34 -6.71 9.61
CA TYR A 143 10.55 -7.54 8.43
C TYR A 143 10.26 -9.00 8.79
N CYS A 144 9.41 -9.66 8.00
CA CYS A 144 8.95 -11.02 8.30
C CYS A 144 9.47 -12.06 7.31
N GLY A 145 9.80 -11.67 6.09
CA GLY A 145 10.26 -12.61 5.07
C GLY A 145 9.84 -12.19 3.67
N ILE A 146 9.83 -13.16 2.76
CA ILE A 146 9.54 -12.94 1.35
C ILE A 146 8.23 -13.63 0.99
N ILE A 147 7.35 -12.90 0.31
CA ILE A 147 6.15 -13.45 -0.32
C ILE A 147 6.28 -13.36 -1.85
N TYR A 148 5.43 -14.09 -2.54
CA TYR A 148 5.43 -14.11 -4.00
C TYR A 148 4.07 -13.67 -4.52
N LEU A 149 4.07 -12.75 -5.50
CA LEU A 149 2.87 -12.38 -6.24
C LEU A 149 2.45 -13.55 -7.15
N GLU A 150 1.25 -13.48 -7.72
CA GLU A 150 0.78 -14.49 -8.69
C GLU A 150 1.72 -14.63 -9.88
N SER A 151 2.38 -13.53 -10.28
CA SER A 151 3.39 -13.53 -11.35
C SER A 151 4.66 -14.31 -10.99
N GLY A 152 4.87 -14.63 -9.71
CA GLY A 152 6.09 -15.22 -9.19
C GLY A 152 7.11 -14.19 -8.71
N ASP A 153 6.84 -12.90 -8.87
CA ASP A 153 7.71 -11.83 -8.40
C ASP A 153 7.77 -11.77 -6.88
N GLU A 154 8.96 -11.53 -6.35
CA GLU A 154 9.18 -11.43 -4.92
C GLU A 154 8.76 -10.08 -4.36
N ARG A 155 8.28 -10.09 -3.11
CA ARG A 155 8.08 -8.88 -2.31
C ARG A 155 8.59 -9.11 -0.89
N LEU A 156 9.13 -8.06 -0.30
CA LEU A 156 9.51 -8.04 1.11
C LEU A 156 8.27 -7.79 1.95
N ALA A 157 8.01 -8.67 2.91
CA ALA A 157 6.81 -8.65 3.72
C ALA A 157 7.10 -8.19 5.14
N TYR A 158 6.21 -7.36 5.67
CA TYR A 158 6.34 -6.73 6.99
C TYR A 158 5.03 -6.80 7.74
N GLN A 159 5.12 -6.81 9.07
CA GLN A 159 3.95 -6.78 9.94
C GLN A 159 4.21 -5.88 11.15
N ARG A 160 3.19 -5.19 11.60
CA ARG A 160 3.21 -4.48 12.88
C ARG A 160 1.93 -4.78 13.64
N ILE A 161 2.08 -5.09 14.91
CA ILE A 161 0.97 -5.28 15.85
C ILE A 161 1.10 -4.20 16.92
N ALA A 162 0.14 -3.29 16.94
CA ALA A 162 0.09 -2.17 17.89
C ALA A 162 -0.90 -2.53 19.00
N ASP A 163 -0.39 -2.98 20.10
CA ASP A 163 -1.23 -3.32 21.27
C ASP A 163 -1.44 -2.13 22.20
#